data_4bec5376e042cc6c241c447341283765
#
_entry.id   4bec5376e042cc6c241c447341283765
#
_cell.length_a   1.000
_cell.length_b   1.000
_cell.length_c   1.000
_cell.angle_alpha   90.00
_cell.angle_beta   90.00
_cell.angle_gamma   90.00
#
_symmetry.space_group_name_H-M   'P 1'
#
loop_
_entity.id
_entity.type
_entity.pdbx_description
1 polymer ?
#
loop_
_entity_poly.entity_id
_entity_poly.type
_entity_poly.pdbx_seq_one_letter_code
_entity_poly.pdbx_strand_id
1 'polypeptide(L)' 'MVPVSSSNLSAVGYDATTQTLRVSFVDGGLYDYSGVPASVHASLMSASSHGAYFDAHIKKGPYRYRKIG' A
#
# COMPACT_ATOMS: atom_id res chain seq x y z
N MET A 1 1.15 -5.98 10.12
CA MET A 1 0.38 -5.47 8.96
C MET A 1 -1.10 -5.72 9.18
N VAL A 2 -1.94 -4.86 8.65
CA VAL A 2 -3.39 -4.94 8.80
C VAL A 2 -3.97 -5.66 7.59
N PRO A 3 -4.69 -6.77 7.78
CA PRO A 3 -5.36 -7.45 6.67
C PRO A 3 -6.44 -6.55 6.06
N VAL A 4 -6.56 -6.61 4.74
CA VAL A 4 -7.59 -5.87 4.02
C VAL A 4 -8.39 -6.81 3.12
N SER A 5 -9.65 -6.49 2.91
CA SER A 5 -10.52 -7.24 2.01
C SER A 5 -10.44 -6.61 0.63
N SER A 6 -9.73 -7.26 -0.28
CA SER A 6 -9.48 -6.75 -1.62
C SER A 6 -9.21 -7.92 -2.56
N SER A 7 -9.45 -7.71 -3.86
CA SER A 7 -9.18 -8.74 -4.87
C SER A 7 -7.69 -8.90 -5.14
N ASN A 8 -6.86 -7.89 -4.85
CA ASN A 8 -5.43 -7.93 -5.14
C ASN A 8 -4.54 -7.67 -3.92
N LEU A 9 -5.00 -6.93 -2.92
CA LEU A 9 -4.23 -6.65 -1.71
C LEU A 9 -4.61 -7.63 -0.61
N SER A 10 -3.60 -8.15 0.08
CA SER A 10 -3.79 -9.06 1.20
C SER A 10 -3.67 -8.34 2.54
N ALA A 11 -2.69 -7.46 2.67
CA ALA A 11 -2.44 -6.71 3.91
C ALA A 11 -1.66 -5.45 3.62
N VAL A 12 -1.77 -4.48 4.53
CA VAL A 12 -1.09 -3.18 4.42
C VAL A 12 -0.43 -2.86 5.75
N GLY A 13 0.82 -2.41 5.69
CA GLY A 13 1.55 -1.88 6.84
C GLY A 13 2.10 -0.50 6.50
N TYR A 14 2.27 0.34 7.53
CA TYR A 14 2.78 1.68 7.31
C TYR A 14 3.70 2.10 8.45
N ASP A 15 4.86 2.67 8.10
CA ASP A 15 5.79 3.25 9.05
C ASP A 15 5.82 4.75 8.81
N ALA A 16 5.20 5.50 9.72
CA ALA A 16 5.11 6.96 9.61
C ALA A 16 6.48 7.63 9.78
N THR A 17 7.40 7.02 10.51
CA THR A 17 8.73 7.58 10.73
C THR A 17 9.53 7.66 9.43
N THR A 18 9.44 6.63 8.60
CA THR A 18 10.15 6.55 7.33
C THR A 18 9.26 6.83 6.14
N GLN A 19 7.95 7.01 6.36
CA GLN A 19 6.94 7.14 5.31
C GLN A 19 6.96 5.97 4.33
N THR A 20 7.18 4.77 4.86
CA THR A 20 7.22 3.55 4.05
C THR A 20 5.90 2.80 4.17
N LEU A 21 5.25 2.60 3.02
CA LEU A 21 4.04 1.80 2.92
C LEU A 21 4.41 0.41 2.46
N ARG A 22 4.12 -0.61 3.28
CA ARG A 22 4.35 -2.01 2.93
C ARG A 22 3.04 -2.65 2.51
N VAL A 23 3.05 -3.30 1.35
CA VAL A 23 1.85 -3.91 0.78
C VAL A 23 2.15 -5.37 0.45
N SER A 24 1.29 -6.25 0.96
CA SER A 24 1.29 -7.65 0.61
C SER A 24 0.17 -7.91 -0.39
N PHE A 25 0.49 -8.59 -1.49
CA PHE A 25 -0.47 -8.92 -2.52
C PHE A 25 -0.99 -10.34 -2.37
N VAL A 26 -2.20 -10.58 -2.83
CA VAL A 26 -2.84 -11.90 -2.75
C VAL A 26 -2.03 -12.96 -3.48
N ASP A 27 -1.32 -12.59 -4.55
CA ASP A 27 -0.48 -13.51 -5.31
C ASP A 27 0.86 -13.83 -4.63
N GLY A 28 1.12 -13.23 -3.45
CA GLY A 28 2.29 -13.54 -2.65
C GLY A 28 3.41 -12.51 -2.72
N GLY A 29 3.28 -11.45 -3.52
CA GLY A 29 4.29 -10.40 -3.60
C GLY A 29 4.25 -9.48 -2.38
N LEU A 30 5.42 -9.02 -1.93
CA LEU A 30 5.57 -8.07 -0.82
C LEU A 30 6.42 -6.91 -1.29
N TYR A 31 5.90 -5.69 -1.18
CA TYR A 31 6.54 -4.49 -1.71
C TYR A 31 6.55 -3.38 -0.68
N ASP A 32 7.63 -2.58 -0.70
CA ASP A 32 7.71 -1.32 0.06
C ASP A 32 7.67 -0.14 -0.91
N TYR A 33 6.79 0.82 -0.61
CA TYR A 33 6.68 2.08 -1.33
C TYR A 33 7.21 3.19 -0.44
N SER A 34 8.16 3.99 -0.95
CA SER A 34 8.86 5.01 -0.19
C SER A 34 8.26 6.39 -0.40
N GLY A 35 8.32 7.24 0.63
CA GLY A 35 7.87 8.62 0.54
C GLY A 35 6.36 8.77 0.51
N VAL A 36 5.62 7.82 1.05
CA VAL A 36 4.15 7.85 1.08
C VAL A 36 3.70 8.64 2.30
N PRO A 37 3.03 9.80 2.12
CA PRO A 37 2.55 10.57 3.26
C PRO A 37 1.49 9.81 4.07
N ALA A 38 1.40 10.13 5.36
CA ALA A 38 0.40 9.51 6.23
C ALA A 38 -1.03 9.72 5.73
N SER A 39 -1.31 10.86 5.09
CA SER A 39 -2.62 11.15 4.52
C SER A 39 -2.99 10.17 3.40
N VAL A 40 -2.02 9.76 2.61
CA VAL A 40 -2.26 8.78 1.54
C VAL A 40 -2.54 7.40 2.13
N HIS A 41 -1.79 7.02 3.17
CA HIS A 41 -2.07 5.77 3.88
C HIS A 41 -3.47 5.78 4.49
N ALA A 42 -3.86 6.89 5.15
CA ALA A 42 -5.18 7.01 5.74
C ALA A 42 -6.29 6.91 4.69
N SER A 43 -6.10 7.55 3.53
CA SER A 43 -7.06 7.48 2.43
C SER A 43 -7.17 6.07 1.85
N LEU A 44 -6.04 5.37 1.73
CA LEU A 44 -6.02 3.98 1.28
C LEU A 44 -6.84 3.09 2.24
N MET A 45 -6.63 3.25 3.54
CA MET A 45 -7.30 2.42 4.54
C MET A 45 -8.78 2.70 4.65
N SER A 46 -9.22 3.92 4.33
CA SER A 46 -10.64 4.30 4.36
C SER A 46 -11.33 4.17 3.00
N ALA A 47 -10.61 3.81 1.96
CA ALA A 47 -11.20 3.68 0.62
C ALA A 47 -12.20 2.53 0.58
N SER A 48 -13.29 2.71 -0.18
CA SER A 48 -14.27 1.64 -0.39
C SER A 48 -13.69 0.47 -1.18
N SER A 49 -12.68 0.74 -2.02
CA SER A 49 -11.91 -0.30 -2.70
C SER A 49 -10.43 -0.02 -2.48
N HIS A 50 -9.82 -0.78 -1.60
CA HIS A 50 -8.39 -0.64 -1.30
C HIS A 50 -7.53 -0.87 -2.54
N GLY A 51 -7.87 -1.89 -3.32
CA GLY A 51 -7.11 -2.22 -4.51
C GLY A 51 -7.19 -1.16 -5.59
N ALA A 52 -8.38 -0.60 -5.82
CA ALA A 52 -8.55 0.46 -6.80
C ALA A 52 -7.83 1.74 -6.40
N TYR A 53 -7.91 2.11 -5.12
CA TYR A 53 -7.21 3.27 -4.61
C TYR A 53 -5.69 3.09 -4.77
N PHE A 54 -5.19 1.95 -4.33
CA PHE A 54 -3.77 1.65 -4.43
C PHE A 54 -3.28 1.75 -5.87
N ASP A 55 -4.00 1.13 -6.80
CA ASP A 55 -3.59 1.09 -8.20
C ASP A 55 -3.57 2.50 -8.80
N ALA A 56 -4.58 3.32 -8.52
CA ALA A 56 -4.71 4.64 -9.11
C ALA A 56 -3.77 5.68 -8.48
N HIS A 57 -3.53 5.62 -7.17
CA HIS A 57 -2.88 6.69 -6.44
C HIS A 57 -1.49 6.34 -5.91
N ILE A 58 -1.16 5.07 -5.76
CA ILE A 58 0.13 4.65 -5.20
C ILE A 58 0.96 3.95 -6.25
N LYS A 59 0.44 2.92 -6.88
CA LYS A 59 1.17 2.16 -7.90
C LYS A 59 1.55 3.03 -9.11
N LYS A 60 0.63 3.87 -9.56
CA LYS A 60 0.84 4.80 -10.68
C LYS A 60 1.29 6.18 -10.21
N GLY A 61 1.50 6.36 -8.92
CA GLY A 61 1.93 7.62 -8.35
C GLY A 61 3.44 7.80 -8.43
N PRO A 62 3.95 8.91 -7.86
CA PRO A 62 5.37 9.25 -7.94
C PRO A 62 6.26 8.50 -6.95
N TYR A 63 5.75 7.46 -6.29
CA TYR A 63 6.47 6.79 -5.22
C TYR A 63 7.41 5.73 -5.76
N ARG A 64 8.61 5.66 -5.19
CA ARG A 64 9.54 4.58 -5.47
C ARG A 64 9.10 3.33 -4.74
N TYR A 65 9.34 2.18 -5.34
CA TYR A 65 8.99 0.91 -4.70
C TYR A 65 10.11 -0.10 -4.88
N ARG A 66 10.09 -1.09 -3.98
CA ARG A 66 11.04 -2.19 -4.01
C ARG A 66 10.33 -3.47 -3.60
N LYS A 67 10.51 -4.52 -4.38
CA LYS A 67 10.01 -5.84 -4.01
C LYS A 67 10.92 -6.43 -2.92
N ILE A 68 10.34 -6.85 -1.81
CA ILE A 68 11.09 -7.38 -0.67
C ILE A 68 10.71 -8.82 -0.32
N GLY A 69 9.75 -9.38 -0.98
CA GLY A 69 9.37 -10.76 -0.72
C GLY A 69 8.45 -11.39 -1.73
#